data_50a70b2b0f80bff59d3786deb9dfaf2d
#
_entry.id   50a70b2b0f80bff59d3786deb9dfaf2d
#
_cell.length_a   1.000
_cell.length_b   1.000
_cell.length_c   1.000
_cell.angle_alpha   90.00
_cell.angle_beta   90.00
_cell.angle_gamma   90.00
#
_symmetry.space_group_name_H-M   'P 1'
#
loop_
_entity.id
_entity.type
_entity.pdbx_description
1 polymer ?
#
loop_
_entity_poly.entity_id
_entity_poly.type
_entity_poly.pdbx_seq_one_letter_code
_entity_poly.pdbx_strand_id
1 'polypeptide(L)'
;MKNPVAQVLVHLDPSPGAALRLAVACQLAARQGAAVTALYAATPTFVDVPFAPGIGAEVAVALRQVDTTHLQRAREVFDASQKSAEVRATWVEVRDDPITAVFAQQALYADMLVLGQHYPTEQHGSYVPTDFAQSVMIMSGKPTLMVPGIGAPAKIGQTVLIAWKPTREAARAVVAALPLLQGAQAVHVVSWDSVEESVGGQGLNLTGYLALHGIQSTWHRQGAETKDMGELLLSRAFDFQADLLVMGCYGHSRAREWVLGGVSRTILSAMTLPVLMSH
;
A
#
# COMPACT_ATOMS: atom_id res chain seq x y z
N MET A 1 2.88 -7.00 -25.43
CA MET A 1 2.11 -5.85 -24.88
C MET A 1 2.99 -5.10 -23.90
N LYS A 2 2.95 -3.77 -23.85
CA LYS A 2 3.70 -3.02 -22.82
C LYS A 2 3.10 -3.35 -21.46
N ASN A 3 3.96 -3.65 -20.47
CA ASN A 3 3.52 -3.84 -19.09
C ASN A 3 2.83 -2.58 -18.59
N PRO A 4 1.67 -2.69 -17.93
CA PRO A 4 0.91 -1.54 -17.44
C PRO A 4 1.60 -0.83 -16.27
N VAL A 5 2.58 -1.47 -15.60
CA VAL A 5 3.39 -0.88 -14.53
C VAL A 5 4.81 -0.70 -15.06
N ALA A 6 5.22 0.53 -15.27
CA ALA A 6 6.56 0.90 -15.72
C ALA A 6 7.41 1.50 -14.59
N GLN A 7 6.76 2.14 -13.60
CA GLN A 7 7.43 2.80 -12.48
C GLN A 7 6.78 2.44 -11.16
N VAL A 8 7.55 1.85 -10.25
CA VAL A 8 7.17 1.60 -8.86
C VAL A 8 7.88 2.61 -7.95
N LEU A 9 7.13 3.31 -7.11
CA LEU A 9 7.66 4.19 -6.08
C LEU A 9 7.52 3.53 -4.72
N VAL A 10 8.63 3.31 -4.02
CA VAL A 10 8.62 2.73 -2.67
C VAL A 10 9.07 3.76 -1.64
N HIS A 11 8.33 3.84 -0.54
CA HIS A 11 8.67 4.67 0.62
C HIS A 11 9.74 4.01 1.47
N LEU A 12 10.82 4.75 1.76
CA LEU A 12 11.85 4.37 2.71
C LEU A 12 11.94 5.39 3.86
N ASP A 13 12.16 4.86 5.05
CA ASP A 13 12.39 5.57 6.29
C ASP A 13 13.35 4.75 7.17
N PRO A 14 13.76 5.21 8.36
CA PRO A 14 14.65 4.45 9.23
C PRO A 14 14.01 3.23 9.92
N SER A 15 12.74 2.93 9.63
CA SER A 15 12.03 1.83 10.30
C SER A 15 12.55 0.46 9.87
N PRO A 16 12.41 -0.56 10.73
CA PRO A 16 12.77 -1.94 10.38
C PRO A 16 12.03 -2.49 9.15
N GLY A 17 10.83 -1.96 8.85
CA GLY A 17 10.02 -2.37 7.71
C GLY A 17 10.54 -1.89 6.34
N ALA A 18 11.51 -0.96 6.31
CA ALA A 18 12.04 -0.39 5.06
C ALA A 18 12.63 -1.45 4.12
N ALA A 19 13.42 -2.39 4.66
CA ALA A 19 14.01 -3.48 3.88
C ALA A 19 12.94 -4.35 3.21
N LEU A 20 11.88 -4.69 3.94
CA LEU A 20 10.78 -5.50 3.44
C LEU A 20 10.01 -4.78 2.33
N ARG A 21 9.70 -3.49 2.52
CA ARG A 21 9.05 -2.67 1.48
C ARG A 21 9.86 -2.63 0.21
N LEU A 22 11.17 -2.42 0.32
CA LEU A 22 12.06 -2.39 -0.84
C LEU A 22 12.13 -3.75 -1.54
N ALA A 23 12.23 -4.85 -0.78
CA ALA A 23 12.23 -6.19 -1.35
C ALA A 23 10.93 -6.49 -2.12
N VAL A 24 9.77 -6.12 -1.54
CA VAL A 24 8.45 -6.24 -2.18
C VAL A 24 8.38 -5.41 -3.47
N ALA A 25 8.87 -4.17 -3.45
CA ALA A 25 8.88 -3.31 -4.63
C ALA A 25 9.76 -3.88 -5.76
N CYS A 26 10.96 -4.38 -5.42
CA CYS A 26 11.86 -5.02 -6.39
C CYS A 26 11.25 -6.33 -6.95
N GLN A 27 10.61 -7.15 -6.12
CA GLN A 27 9.92 -8.36 -6.56
C GLN A 27 8.78 -8.05 -7.54
N LEU A 28 7.97 -7.03 -7.22
CA LEU A 28 6.91 -6.57 -8.09
C LEU A 28 7.47 -6.06 -9.43
N ALA A 29 8.52 -5.25 -9.37
CA ALA A 29 9.17 -4.68 -10.54
C ALA A 29 9.82 -5.76 -11.43
N ALA A 30 10.47 -6.77 -10.86
CA ALA A 30 11.04 -7.88 -11.60
C ALA A 30 10.00 -8.61 -12.46
N ARG A 31 8.81 -8.85 -11.90
CA ARG A 31 7.70 -9.51 -12.61
C ARG A 31 7.13 -8.65 -13.75
N GLN A 32 7.22 -7.32 -13.63
CA GLN A 32 6.62 -6.37 -14.56
C GLN A 32 7.63 -5.73 -15.52
N GLY A 33 8.92 -5.94 -15.33
CA GLY A 33 9.96 -5.20 -16.05
C GLY A 33 9.93 -3.70 -15.75
N ALA A 34 9.51 -3.33 -14.53
CA ALA A 34 9.36 -1.95 -14.09
C ALA A 34 10.64 -1.40 -13.48
N ALA A 35 10.80 -0.08 -13.53
CA ALA A 35 11.81 0.62 -12.75
C ALA A 35 11.34 0.81 -11.30
N VAL A 36 12.27 0.91 -10.34
CA VAL A 36 11.99 1.17 -8.92
C VAL A 36 12.68 2.45 -8.51
N THR A 37 11.91 3.37 -7.93
CA THR A 37 12.45 4.52 -7.20
C THR A 37 12.18 4.34 -5.71
N ALA A 38 13.26 4.30 -4.93
CA ALA A 38 13.22 4.25 -3.49
C ALA A 38 13.31 5.69 -2.95
N LEU A 39 12.20 6.23 -2.49
CA LEU A 39 12.09 7.59 -2.02
C LEU A 39 12.17 7.63 -0.49
N TYR A 40 13.29 8.16 0.02
CA TYR A 40 13.41 8.46 1.43
C TYR A 40 12.56 9.66 1.80
N ALA A 41 11.66 9.49 2.75
CA ALA A 41 10.85 10.56 3.33
C ALA A 41 10.61 10.27 4.82
N ALA A 42 11.08 11.16 5.68
CA ALA A 42 10.86 11.12 7.12
C ALA A 42 10.60 12.53 7.63
N THR A 43 9.69 12.67 8.59
CA THR A 43 9.42 13.95 9.24
C THR A 43 10.69 14.43 9.92
N PRO A 44 11.16 15.66 9.65
CA PRO A 44 12.32 16.19 10.35
C PRO A 44 12.06 16.26 11.86
N THR A 45 13.02 15.84 12.66
CA THR A 45 12.89 15.79 14.13
C THR A 45 12.55 17.16 14.73
N PHE A 46 12.94 18.25 14.07
CA PHE A 46 12.62 19.61 14.49
C PHE A 46 11.12 19.92 14.43
N VAL A 47 10.40 19.32 13.48
CA VAL A 47 8.95 19.52 13.30
C VAL A 47 8.17 18.82 14.42
N ASP A 48 8.65 17.68 14.89
CA ASP A 48 8.03 16.91 15.96
C ASP A 48 8.24 17.52 17.36
N VAL A 49 9.15 18.49 17.49
CA VAL A 49 9.34 19.18 18.76
C VAL A 49 8.35 20.33 18.89
N PRO A 50 7.48 20.34 19.93
CA PRO A 50 6.57 21.45 20.17
C PRO A 50 7.32 22.79 20.18
N PHE A 51 6.76 23.82 19.56
CA PHE A 51 7.36 25.13 19.45
C PHE A 51 7.82 25.64 20.84
N ALA A 52 9.12 25.58 21.09
CA ALA A 52 9.74 26.16 22.26
C ALA A 52 10.44 27.46 21.84
N PRO A 53 9.91 28.64 22.21
CA PRO A 53 10.64 29.88 22.00
C PRO A 53 11.96 29.80 22.77
N GLY A 54 13.09 29.85 22.05
CA GLY A 54 14.40 29.83 22.65
C GLY A 54 15.17 28.51 22.60
N ILE A 55 14.83 27.60 21.68
CA ILE A 55 15.70 26.45 21.37
C ILE A 55 17.07 27.00 20.95
N GLY A 56 18.07 26.77 21.78
CA GLY A 56 19.45 27.19 21.54
C GLY A 56 20.05 26.52 20.31
N ALA A 57 21.05 27.14 19.70
CA ALA A 57 21.72 26.62 18.51
C ALA A 57 22.26 25.18 18.71
N GLU A 58 22.66 24.83 19.92
CA GLU A 58 23.14 23.49 20.27
C GLU A 58 22.04 22.40 20.09
N VAL A 59 20.81 22.69 20.52
CA VAL A 59 19.68 21.77 20.36
C VAL A 59 19.33 21.61 18.88
N ALA A 60 19.33 22.70 18.12
CA ALA A 60 19.09 22.63 16.67
C ALA A 60 20.18 21.81 15.94
N VAL A 61 21.42 21.85 16.39
CA VAL A 61 22.50 21.00 15.86
C VAL A 61 22.27 19.54 16.24
N ALA A 62 21.90 19.26 17.50
CA ALA A 62 21.62 17.89 17.95
C ALA A 62 20.45 17.26 17.17
N LEU A 63 19.35 17.99 16.93
CA LEU A 63 18.22 17.50 16.14
C LEU A 63 18.62 17.18 14.68
N ARG A 64 19.41 18.04 14.05
CA ARG A 64 19.93 17.78 12.71
C ARG A 64 20.85 16.55 12.66
N GLN A 65 21.59 16.30 13.74
CA GLN A 65 22.42 15.09 13.84
C GLN A 65 21.56 13.82 13.93
N VAL A 66 20.41 13.87 14.62
CA VAL A 66 19.43 12.79 14.65
C VAL A 66 18.91 12.51 13.23
N ASP A 67 18.48 13.55 12.50
CA ASP A 67 17.99 13.40 11.12
C ASP A 67 19.06 12.81 10.20
N THR A 68 20.31 13.23 10.36
CA THR A 68 21.45 12.65 9.61
C THR A 68 21.62 11.16 9.91
N THR A 69 21.49 10.77 11.17
CA THR A 69 21.59 9.37 11.60
C THR A 69 20.43 8.54 11.03
N HIS A 70 19.22 9.09 11.01
CA HIS A 70 18.06 8.46 10.40
C HIS A 70 18.26 8.21 8.91
N LEU A 71 18.73 9.21 8.18
CA LEU A 71 19.05 9.10 6.76
C LEU A 71 20.11 8.02 6.50
N GLN A 72 21.20 8.01 7.29
CA GLN A 72 22.26 7.01 7.17
C GLN A 72 21.74 5.59 7.35
N ARG A 73 20.91 5.34 8.38
CA ARG A 73 20.27 4.03 8.60
C ARG A 73 19.45 3.58 7.41
N ALA A 74 18.59 4.46 6.90
CA ALA A 74 17.79 4.14 5.71
C ALA A 74 18.65 3.86 4.48
N ARG A 75 19.75 4.60 4.31
CA ARG A 75 20.71 4.38 3.23
C ARG A 75 21.45 3.06 3.37
N GLU A 76 21.88 2.69 4.56
CA GLU A 76 22.53 1.39 4.82
C GLU A 76 21.58 0.22 4.49
N VAL A 77 20.31 0.32 4.90
CA VAL A 77 19.26 -0.67 4.54
C VAL A 77 19.09 -0.76 3.03
N PHE A 78 19.02 0.38 2.34
CA PHE A 78 18.95 0.43 0.88
C PHE A 78 20.15 -0.25 0.24
N ASP A 79 21.36 0.16 0.59
CA ASP A 79 22.60 -0.36 -0.01
C ASP A 79 22.78 -1.87 0.27
N ALA A 80 22.40 -2.33 1.46
CA ALA A 80 22.41 -3.75 1.79
C ALA A 80 21.42 -4.55 0.94
N SER A 81 20.20 -4.04 0.78
CA SER A 81 19.14 -4.67 -0.02
C SER A 81 19.51 -4.72 -1.51
N GLN A 82 20.24 -3.74 -2.03
CA GLN A 82 20.63 -3.68 -3.44
C GLN A 82 21.74 -4.70 -3.83
N LYS A 83 22.45 -5.28 -2.86
CA LYS A 83 23.51 -6.25 -3.12
C LYS A 83 23.01 -7.54 -3.76
N SER A 84 21.81 -7.98 -3.37
CA SER A 84 21.16 -9.21 -3.84
C SER A 84 19.89 -8.96 -4.67
N ALA A 85 19.56 -7.71 -4.95
CA ALA A 85 18.34 -7.38 -5.67
C ALA A 85 18.45 -7.74 -7.16
N GLU A 86 17.43 -8.42 -7.67
CA GLU A 86 17.27 -8.72 -9.10
C GLU A 86 17.05 -7.44 -9.93
N VAL A 87 16.30 -6.49 -9.37
CA VAL A 87 16.06 -5.18 -9.95
C VAL A 87 16.74 -4.11 -9.10
N ARG A 88 17.54 -3.27 -9.76
CA ARG A 88 18.20 -2.13 -9.12
C ARG A 88 17.21 -1.00 -8.92
N ALA A 89 17.08 -0.51 -7.68
CA ALA A 89 16.32 0.69 -7.38
C ALA A 89 17.19 1.95 -7.47
N THR A 90 16.57 3.07 -7.82
CA THR A 90 17.19 4.40 -7.75
C THR A 90 16.83 5.04 -6.41
N TRP A 91 17.81 5.54 -5.68
CA TRP A 91 17.61 6.27 -4.43
C TRP A 91 17.33 7.75 -4.69
N VAL A 92 16.27 8.27 -4.04
CA VAL A 92 15.91 9.69 -4.06
C VAL A 92 15.58 10.12 -2.63
N GLU A 93 15.85 11.39 -2.28
CA GLU A 93 15.57 11.97 -0.96
C GLU A 93 14.58 13.11 -1.08
N VAL A 94 13.61 13.15 -0.17
CA VAL A 94 12.74 14.29 0.09
C VAL A 94 13.01 14.78 1.50
N ARG A 95 13.33 16.06 1.63
CA ARG A 95 13.62 16.72 2.90
C ARG A 95 12.69 17.89 3.19
N ASP A 96 11.79 18.20 2.24
CA ASP A 96 10.84 19.30 2.38
C ASP A 96 9.64 18.85 3.22
N ASP A 97 9.14 19.74 4.04
CA ASP A 97 7.94 19.54 4.87
C ASP A 97 6.77 20.38 4.29
N PRO A 98 5.55 19.87 4.30
CA PRO A 98 5.10 18.59 4.84
C PRO A 98 5.40 17.38 3.91
N ILE A 99 6.11 16.40 4.43
CA ILE A 99 6.61 15.24 3.67
C ILE A 99 5.50 14.47 2.94
N THR A 100 4.30 14.41 3.53
CA THR A 100 3.14 13.74 2.93
C THR A 100 2.75 14.38 1.60
N ALA A 101 2.69 15.70 1.52
CA ALA A 101 2.34 16.43 0.31
C ALA A 101 3.42 16.26 -0.76
N VAL A 102 4.69 16.38 -0.36
CA VAL A 102 5.82 16.25 -1.29
C VAL A 102 5.93 14.81 -1.81
N PHE A 103 5.76 13.82 -0.95
CA PHE A 103 5.72 12.42 -1.39
C PHE A 103 4.56 12.16 -2.36
N ALA A 104 3.36 12.69 -2.07
CA ALA A 104 2.21 12.55 -2.95
C ALA A 104 2.43 13.21 -4.33
N GLN A 105 3.16 14.33 -4.40
CA GLN A 105 3.55 14.95 -5.68
C GLN A 105 4.50 14.04 -6.47
N GLN A 106 5.50 13.45 -5.83
CA GLN A 106 6.40 12.50 -6.49
C GLN A 106 5.64 11.24 -6.96
N ALA A 107 4.66 10.81 -6.19
CA ALA A 107 3.80 9.68 -6.51
C ALA A 107 3.01 9.87 -7.82
N LEU A 108 2.75 11.09 -8.26
CA LEU A 108 2.06 11.36 -9.55
C LEU A 108 2.81 10.77 -10.75
N TYR A 109 4.12 10.60 -10.65
CA TYR A 109 4.98 10.06 -11.71
C TYR A 109 5.26 8.56 -11.57
N ALA A 110 4.54 7.86 -10.70
CA ALA A 110 4.59 6.42 -10.57
C ALA A 110 3.27 5.77 -11.02
N ASP A 111 3.33 4.50 -11.40
CA ASP A 111 2.15 3.71 -11.73
C ASP A 111 1.61 2.99 -10.50
N MET A 112 2.49 2.64 -9.57
CA MET A 112 2.14 1.94 -8.33
C MET A 112 3.03 2.40 -7.18
N LEU A 113 2.43 2.52 -5.99
CA LEU A 113 3.13 2.84 -4.76
C LEU A 113 3.32 1.59 -3.91
N VAL A 114 4.43 1.54 -3.17
CA VAL A 114 4.68 0.55 -2.12
C VAL A 114 4.92 1.30 -0.81
N LEU A 115 3.95 1.23 0.09
CA LEU A 115 3.96 1.89 1.39
C LEU A 115 3.90 0.87 2.53
N GLY A 116 4.34 1.26 3.72
CA GLY A 116 4.27 0.41 4.89
C GLY A 116 3.00 0.63 5.72
N GLN A 117 2.55 -0.43 6.36
CA GLN A 117 1.60 -0.31 7.46
C GLN A 117 2.19 0.58 8.55
N HIS A 118 1.39 1.50 9.08
CA HIS A 118 1.80 2.26 10.26
C HIS A 118 1.88 1.31 11.46
N TYR A 119 3.06 1.23 12.06
CA TYR A 119 3.30 0.44 13.26
C TYR A 119 3.86 1.38 14.34
N PRO A 120 3.10 1.66 15.39
CA PRO A 120 3.61 2.44 16.51
C PRO A 120 4.69 1.61 17.21
N THR A 121 5.94 1.98 17.04
CA THR A 121 7.03 1.40 17.82
C THR A 121 7.16 2.20 19.12
N GLU A 122 6.99 1.54 20.24
CA GLU A 122 7.11 2.16 21.57
C GLU A 122 8.49 2.82 21.82
N GLN A 123 9.50 2.43 21.05
CA GLN A 123 10.90 2.84 21.31
C GLN A 123 11.40 4.01 20.47
N HIS A 124 10.79 4.34 19.31
CA HIS A 124 11.41 5.30 18.38
C HIS A 124 10.45 6.35 17.81
N GLY A 125 9.18 6.38 18.21
CA GLY A 125 8.19 7.23 17.57
C GLY A 125 7.90 6.83 16.12
N SER A 126 7.02 7.56 15.45
CA SER A 126 6.75 7.37 14.02
C SER A 126 7.64 8.32 13.22
N TYR A 127 8.33 7.80 12.21
CA TYR A 127 9.11 8.62 11.28
C TYR A 127 8.26 9.39 10.27
N VAL A 128 6.98 9.09 10.22
CA VAL A 128 6.01 9.73 9.34
C VAL A 128 4.70 9.93 10.11
N PRO A 129 3.82 10.87 9.71
CA PRO A 129 2.50 11.01 10.28
C PRO A 129 1.71 9.69 10.27
N THR A 130 0.88 9.48 11.27
CA THR A 130 0.09 8.24 11.43
C THR A 130 -0.84 7.95 10.25
N ASP A 131 -1.26 8.99 9.54
CA ASP A 131 -2.11 8.95 8.36
C ASP A 131 -1.33 9.07 7.03
N PHE A 132 0.01 9.01 7.07
CA PHE A 132 0.87 9.20 5.90
C PHE A 132 0.44 8.35 4.70
N ALA A 133 0.33 7.05 4.88
CA ALA A 133 0.02 6.13 3.78
C ALA A 133 -1.37 6.41 3.18
N GLN A 134 -2.36 6.67 4.04
CA GLN A 134 -3.72 6.99 3.61
C GLN A 134 -3.77 8.31 2.87
N SER A 135 -3.13 9.33 3.42
CA SER A 135 -3.10 10.67 2.83
C SER A 135 -2.38 10.68 1.49
N VAL A 136 -1.24 9.98 1.37
CA VAL A 136 -0.53 9.81 0.09
C VAL A 136 -1.40 9.10 -0.93
N MET A 137 -2.09 8.02 -0.56
CA MET A 137 -2.98 7.28 -1.46
C MET A 137 -4.12 8.16 -1.99
N ILE A 138 -4.78 8.91 -1.11
CA ILE A 138 -5.89 9.80 -1.47
C ILE A 138 -5.39 10.97 -2.34
N MET A 139 -4.30 11.62 -1.95
CA MET A 139 -3.77 12.80 -2.65
C MET A 139 -3.20 12.44 -4.03
N SER A 140 -2.56 11.29 -4.17
CA SER A 140 -1.97 10.86 -5.44
C SER A 140 -2.96 10.16 -6.36
N GLY A 141 -4.02 9.53 -5.80
CA GLY A 141 -4.95 8.67 -6.54
C GLY A 141 -4.30 7.43 -7.14
N LYS A 142 -3.09 7.08 -6.70
CA LYS A 142 -2.35 5.94 -7.25
C LYS A 142 -2.68 4.63 -6.54
N PRO A 143 -2.72 3.50 -7.28
CA PRO A 143 -2.79 2.20 -6.66
C PRO A 143 -1.63 2.01 -5.69
N THR A 144 -1.94 1.52 -4.50
CA THR A 144 -0.95 1.40 -3.42
C THR A 144 -0.93 -0.02 -2.88
N LEU A 145 0.23 -0.66 -2.94
CA LEU A 145 0.49 -1.91 -2.26
C LEU A 145 0.97 -1.60 -0.84
N MET A 146 0.10 -1.87 0.12
CA MET A 146 0.41 -1.75 1.55
C MET A 146 1.13 -3.01 2.01
N VAL A 147 2.32 -2.84 2.60
CA VAL A 147 3.14 -3.94 3.12
C VAL A 147 2.96 -4.02 4.63
N PRO A 148 2.59 -5.19 5.18
CA PRO A 148 2.43 -5.35 6.62
C PRO A 148 3.76 -5.18 7.36
N GLY A 149 3.70 -4.75 8.61
CA GLY A 149 4.89 -4.65 9.46
C GLY A 149 5.50 -6.01 9.83
N ILE A 150 4.67 -7.05 9.85
CA ILE A 150 5.04 -8.44 10.18
C ILE A 150 4.30 -9.37 9.24
N GLY A 151 4.93 -10.47 8.83
CA GLY A 151 4.25 -11.58 8.16
C GLY A 151 4.13 -11.48 6.64
N ALA A 152 4.87 -10.58 5.97
CA ALA A 152 4.82 -10.53 4.51
C ALA A 152 5.32 -11.86 3.89
N PRO A 153 4.56 -12.45 2.95
CA PRO A 153 4.94 -13.69 2.30
C PRO A 153 6.15 -13.49 1.39
N ALA A 154 6.94 -14.57 1.21
CA ALA A 154 8.10 -14.54 0.32
C ALA A 154 7.73 -14.32 -1.15
N LYS A 155 6.50 -14.68 -1.54
CA LYS A 155 5.94 -14.43 -2.87
C LYS A 155 4.58 -13.79 -2.72
N ILE A 156 4.27 -12.79 -3.54
CA ILE A 156 3.02 -12.04 -3.53
C ILE A 156 2.25 -12.32 -4.82
N GLY A 157 0.94 -12.56 -4.72
CA GLY A 157 0.07 -12.75 -5.86
C GLY A 157 0.09 -14.18 -6.42
N GLN A 158 0.35 -15.18 -5.60
CA GLN A 158 0.12 -16.59 -5.95
C GLN A 158 -1.34 -16.97 -5.69
N THR A 159 -1.85 -16.64 -4.52
CA THR A 159 -3.27 -16.78 -4.16
C THR A 159 -3.82 -15.39 -3.81
N VAL A 160 -4.69 -14.89 -4.64
CA VAL A 160 -5.21 -13.54 -4.51
C VAL A 160 -6.66 -13.56 -4.05
N LEU A 161 -6.97 -12.79 -3.01
CA LEU A 161 -8.34 -12.51 -2.59
C LEU A 161 -8.77 -11.13 -3.06
N ILE A 162 -9.85 -11.05 -3.82
CA ILE A 162 -10.48 -9.79 -4.22
C ILE A 162 -11.70 -9.55 -3.32
N ALA A 163 -11.67 -8.47 -2.54
CA ALA A 163 -12.84 -7.98 -1.83
C ALA A 163 -13.66 -7.10 -2.77
N TRP A 164 -14.75 -7.64 -3.30
CA TRP A 164 -15.54 -6.99 -4.32
C TRP A 164 -16.78 -6.32 -3.76
N LYS A 165 -16.91 -5.06 -4.05
CA LYS A 165 -18.13 -4.26 -3.99
C LYS A 165 -18.20 -3.45 -5.29
N PRO A 166 -19.38 -3.30 -5.96
CA PRO A 166 -19.47 -2.59 -7.24
C PRO A 166 -19.34 -1.09 -7.02
N THR A 167 -18.12 -0.64 -6.73
CA THR A 167 -17.73 0.76 -6.57
C THR A 167 -16.57 1.06 -7.50
N ARG A 168 -16.39 2.33 -7.83
CA ARG A 168 -15.28 2.78 -8.68
C ARG A 168 -13.92 2.45 -8.07
N GLU A 169 -13.78 2.51 -6.75
CA GLU A 169 -12.56 2.23 -6.01
C GLU A 169 -12.19 0.75 -6.11
N ALA A 170 -13.16 -0.16 -5.94
CA ALA A 170 -12.94 -1.58 -6.12
C ALA A 170 -12.60 -1.92 -7.59
N ALA A 171 -13.29 -1.30 -8.54
CA ALA A 171 -12.98 -1.49 -9.96
C ALA A 171 -11.56 -1.01 -10.30
N ARG A 172 -11.13 0.15 -9.78
CA ARG A 172 -9.75 0.65 -9.94
C ARG A 172 -8.72 -0.30 -9.32
N ALA A 173 -9.00 -0.83 -8.12
CA ALA A 173 -8.12 -1.79 -7.47
C ALA A 173 -7.96 -3.07 -8.31
N VAL A 174 -9.04 -3.60 -8.88
CA VAL A 174 -9.00 -4.76 -9.77
C VAL A 174 -8.18 -4.46 -11.02
N VAL A 175 -8.40 -3.30 -11.67
CA VAL A 175 -7.63 -2.90 -12.85
C VAL A 175 -6.14 -2.80 -12.54
N ALA A 176 -5.79 -2.19 -11.41
CA ALA A 176 -4.40 -2.08 -10.96
C ALA A 176 -3.77 -3.44 -10.61
N ALA A 177 -4.58 -4.41 -10.18
CA ALA A 177 -4.14 -5.75 -9.83
C ALA A 177 -3.99 -6.68 -11.03
N LEU A 178 -4.54 -6.36 -12.22
CA LEU A 178 -4.54 -7.26 -13.39
C LEU A 178 -3.18 -7.90 -13.67
N PRO A 179 -2.04 -7.17 -13.62
CA PRO A 179 -0.73 -7.77 -13.88
C PRO A 179 -0.33 -8.84 -12.87
N LEU A 180 -0.83 -8.74 -11.63
CA LEU A 180 -0.60 -9.74 -10.58
C LEU A 180 -1.58 -10.90 -10.71
N LEU A 181 -2.84 -10.60 -10.99
CA LEU A 181 -3.91 -11.59 -11.17
C LEU A 181 -3.64 -12.54 -12.34
N GLN A 182 -3.06 -12.04 -13.44
CA GLN A 182 -2.70 -12.87 -14.62
C GLN A 182 -1.63 -13.92 -14.30
N GLY A 183 -0.79 -13.66 -13.30
CA GLY A 183 0.24 -14.61 -12.85
C GLY A 183 -0.15 -15.44 -11.63
N ALA A 184 -1.38 -15.27 -11.12
CA ALA A 184 -1.86 -15.96 -9.93
C ALA A 184 -2.21 -17.43 -10.22
N GLN A 185 -1.97 -18.29 -9.24
CA GLN A 185 -2.38 -19.72 -9.29
C GLN A 185 -3.86 -19.85 -8.91
N ALA A 186 -4.35 -19.00 -8.00
CA ALA A 186 -5.74 -18.97 -7.58
C ALA A 186 -6.20 -17.52 -7.35
N VAL A 187 -7.42 -17.22 -7.83
CA VAL A 187 -8.08 -15.94 -7.62
C VAL A 187 -9.45 -16.19 -6.99
N HIS A 188 -9.62 -15.73 -5.77
CA HIS A 188 -10.88 -15.79 -5.03
C HIS A 188 -11.53 -14.40 -5.03
N VAL A 189 -12.84 -14.35 -5.24
CA VAL A 189 -13.63 -13.12 -5.11
C VAL A 189 -14.61 -13.30 -3.97
N VAL A 190 -14.56 -12.42 -2.99
CA VAL A 190 -15.52 -12.37 -1.88
C VAL A 190 -16.38 -11.13 -2.02
N SER A 191 -17.69 -11.31 -1.97
CA SER A 191 -18.67 -10.24 -1.95
C SER A 191 -19.70 -10.50 -0.85
N TRP A 192 -20.21 -9.43 -0.23
CA TRP A 192 -21.29 -9.46 0.74
C TRP A 192 -22.53 -8.89 0.10
N ASP A 193 -23.63 -9.58 0.34
CA ASP A 193 -24.99 -9.32 -0.10
C ASP A 193 -25.28 -8.96 -1.55
N SER A 194 -26.38 -9.54 -2.00
CA SER A 194 -27.33 -9.11 -3.01
C SER A 194 -26.90 -8.00 -3.98
N VAL A 195 -25.59 -7.85 -4.17
CA VAL A 195 -25.08 -7.22 -5.36
C VAL A 195 -25.47 -8.17 -6.48
N GLU A 196 -26.75 -8.13 -6.84
CA GLU A 196 -27.16 -8.67 -8.12
C GLU A 196 -26.30 -7.98 -9.16
N GLU A 197 -25.41 -8.74 -9.73
CA GLU A 197 -24.51 -8.32 -10.79
C GLU A 197 -25.27 -7.90 -12.06
N SER A 198 -26.56 -7.89 -12.03
CA SER A 198 -27.39 -7.61 -13.19
C SER A 198 -28.26 -6.37 -12.99
N VAL A 199 -27.75 -5.25 -13.43
CA VAL A 199 -28.63 -4.23 -13.97
C VAL A 199 -29.20 -4.81 -15.28
N GLY A 200 -30.34 -5.52 -15.19
CA GLY A 200 -31.07 -5.97 -16.36
C GLY A 200 -30.47 -7.14 -17.14
N GLY A 201 -30.29 -8.29 -16.51
CA GLY A 201 -30.26 -9.62 -17.19
C GLY A 201 -28.99 -10.03 -17.91
N GLN A 202 -28.33 -9.25 -18.73
CA GLN A 202 -27.10 -9.59 -19.49
C GLN A 202 -26.07 -8.46 -19.46
N GLY A 203 -25.89 -7.83 -18.29
CA GLY A 203 -24.93 -6.75 -18.11
C GLY A 203 -23.47 -7.23 -17.94
N LEU A 204 -22.55 -6.28 -18.02
CA LEU A 204 -21.16 -6.50 -17.68
C LEU A 204 -21.04 -6.87 -16.21
N ASN A 205 -20.20 -7.85 -15.91
CA ASN A 205 -19.91 -8.28 -14.53
C ASN A 205 -18.42 -8.56 -14.34
N LEU A 206 -17.99 -8.67 -13.09
CA LEU A 206 -16.57 -8.86 -12.78
C LEU A 206 -16.04 -10.21 -13.28
N THR A 207 -16.82 -11.28 -13.22
CA THR A 207 -16.40 -12.60 -13.70
C THR A 207 -16.09 -12.56 -15.20
N GLY A 208 -17.00 -11.99 -16.00
CA GLY A 208 -16.79 -11.80 -17.43
C GLY A 208 -15.60 -10.89 -17.72
N TYR A 209 -15.45 -9.80 -16.95
CA TYR A 209 -14.30 -8.90 -17.09
C TYR A 209 -12.98 -9.61 -16.82
N LEU A 210 -12.86 -10.36 -15.73
CA LEU A 210 -11.64 -11.13 -15.41
C LEU A 210 -11.37 -12.20 -16.48
N ALA A 211 -12.40 -12.88 -16.97
CA ALA A 211 -12.26 -13.87 -18.05
C ALA A 211 -11.69 -13.28 -19.34
N LEU A 212 -12.10 -12.05 -19.73
CA LEU A 212 -11.52 -11.33 -20.87
C LEU A 212 -10.01 -11.05 -20.71
N HIS A 213 -9.53 -10.96 -19.48
CA HIS A 213 -8.10 -10.84 -19.17
C HIS A 213 -7.40 -12.18 -18.94
N GLY A 214 -8.07 -13.30 -19.23
CA GLY A 214 -7.52 -14.66 -19.06
C GLY A 214 -7.46 -15.12 -17.60
N ILE A 215 -8.16 -14.44 -16.68
CA ILE A 215 -8.16 -14.72 -15.26
C ILE A 215 -9.40 -15.55 -14.90
N GLN A 216 -9.17 -16.75 -14.36
CA GLN A 216 -10.22 -17.58 -13.78
C GLN A 216 -10.39 -17.24 -12.29
N SER A 217 -11.62 -17.08 -11.82
CA SER A 217 -11.89 -16.72 -10.44
C SER A 217 -12.97 -17.58 -9.81
N THR A 218 -12.82 -17.86 -8.51
CA THR A 218 -13.82 -18.56 -7.70
C THR A 218 -14.56 -17.55 -6.83
N TRP A 219 -15.88 -17.52 -6.93
CA TRP A 219 -16.72 -16.60 -6.16
C TRP A 219 -17.20 -17.22 -4.86
N HIS A 220 -17.13 -16.40 -3.81
CA HIS A 220 -17.60 -16.72 -2.46
C HIS A 220 -18.57 -15.64 -2.02
N ARG A 221 -19.86 -15.93 -2.18
CA ARG A 221 -20.92 -15.04 -1.67
C ARG A 221 -21.06 -15.25 -0.17
N GLN A 222 -21.00 -14.16 0.57
CA GLN A 222 -21.21 -14.13 2.01
C GLN A 222 -22.61 -13.57 2.30
N GLY A 223 -23.10 -13.77 3.52
CA GLY A 223 -24.36 -13.15 3.96
C GLY A 223 -24.28 -11.63 4.09
N ALA A 224 -25.23 -11.04 4.84
CA ALA A 224 -25.34 -9.60 5.01
C ALA A 224 -24.03 -8.94 5.50
N GLU A 225 -23.80 -7.69 5.09
CA GLU A 225 -22.72 -6.87 5.62
C GLU A 225 -22.86 -6.72 7.13
N THR A 226 -21.78 -6.93 7.86
CA THR A 226 -21.68 -6.78 9.31
C THR A 226 -20.78 -5.61 9.69
N LYS A 227 -20.76 -5.23 10.97
CA LYS A 227 -19.85 -4.17 11.43
C LYS A 227 -18.38 -4.58 11.36
N ASP A 228 -18.10 -5.88 11.39
CA ASP A 228 -16.75 -6.46 11.51
C ASP A 228 -16.21 -6.95 10.15
N MET A 229 -16.64 -6.30 9.07
CA MET A 229 -16.27 -6.68 7.69
C MET A 229 -14.76 -6.77 7.46
N GLY A 230 -13.98 -5.89 8.12
CA GLY A 230 -12.51 -5.91 7.99
C GLY A 230 -11.91 -7.18 8.58
N GLU A 231 -12.36 -7.59 9.75
CA GLU A 231 -11.90 -8.82 10.41
C GLU A 231 -12.33 -10.05 9.63
N LEU A 232 -13.56 -10.06 9.13
CA LEU A 232 -14.05 -11.15 8.29
C LEU A 232 -13.24 -11.29 7.00
N LEU A 233 -12.85 -10.18 6.36
CA LEU A 233 -11.99 -10.19 5.18
C LEU A 233 -10.62 -10.79 5.50
N LEU A 234 -10.00 -10.40 6.61
CA LEU A 234 -8.72 -10.96 7.04
C LEU A 234 -8.84 -12.45 7.38
N SER A 235 -9.92 -12.85 8.04
CA SER A 235 -10.20 -14.27 8.29
C SER A 235 -10.35 -15.05 6.99
N ARG A 236 -11.07 -14.52 5.99
CA ARG A 236 -11.20 -15.16 4.68
C ARG A 236 -9.88 -15.22 3.92
N ALA A 237 -9.06 -14.16 4.01
CA ALA A 237 -7.73 -14.19 3.43
C ALA A 237 -6.87 -15.32 4.03
N PHE A 238 -6.97 -15.51 5.34
CA PHE A 238 -6.31 -16.62 6.02
C PHE A 238 -6.87 -17.99 5.60
N ASP A 239 -8.19 -18.17 5.58
CA ASP A 239 -8.86 -19.43 5.18
C ASP A 239 -8.45 -19.87 3.77
N PHE A 240 -8.31 -18.92 2.83
CA PHE A 240 -7.88 -19.19 1.45
C PHE A 240 -6.35 -19.22 1.29
N GLN A 241 -5.59 -19.03 2.37
CA GLN A 241 -4.13 -18.87 2.30
C GLN A 241 -3.69 -17.80 1.28
N ALA A 242 -4.46 -16.72 1.21
CA ALA A 242 -4.16 -15.62 0.30
C ALA A 242 -2.87 -14.91 0.71
N ASP A 243 -2.04 -14.62 -0.26
CA ASP A 243 -0.80 -13.86 -0.11
C ASP A 243 -0.90 -12.42 -0.63
N LEU A 244 -2.08 -12.06 -1.15
CA LEU A 244 -2.45 -10.72 -1.56
C LEU A 244 -3.95 -10.51 -1.39
N LEU A 245 -4.34 -9.41 -0.75
CA LEU A 245 -5.70 -8.90 -0.75
C LEU A 245 -5.79 -7.71 -1.72
N VAL A 246 -6.84 -7.69 -2.55
CA VAL A 246 -7.15 -6.58 -3.46
C VAL A 246 -8.48 -5.97 -3.06
N MET A 247 -8.53 -4.67 -2.79
CA MET A 247 -9.75 -3.99 -2.38
C MET A 247 -9.77 -2.51 -2.75
N GLY A 248 -10.97 -1.96 -2.95
CA GLY A 248 -11.15 -0.51 -2.95
C GLY A 248 -11.07 0.05 -1.53
N CYS A 249 -10.71 1.31 -1.41
CA CYS A 249 -10.70 2.00 -0.13
C CYS A 249 -11.46 3.32 -0.21
N TYR A 250 -12.06 3.76 0.91
CA TYR A 250 -12.70 5.07 1.08
C TYR A 250 -13.87 5.39 0.13
N GLY A 251 -14.59 4.37 -0.37
CA GLY A 251 -15.62 4.49 -1.41
C GLY A 251 -16.99 5.05 -0.96
N HIS A 252 -17.16 5.48 0.26
CA HIS A 252 -18.41 6.09 0.70
C HIS A 252 -18.35 7.62 0.54
N SER A 253 -19.39 8.21 -0.05
CA SER A 253 -19.59 9.61 -0.39
C SER A 253 -19.57 10.63 0.78
N ARG A 254 -19.02 10.26 1.93
CA ARG A 254 -18.74 11.16 3.05
C ARG A 254 -17.36 11.79 2.95
N ALA A 255 -17.04 12.31 1.76
CA ALA A 255 -15.81 13.02 1.44
C ALA A 255 -15.65 14.37 2.17
N ARG A 256 -16.44 14.66 3.21
CA ARG A 256 -16.34 15.90 3.99
C ARG A 256 -15.88 15.72 5.42
N GLU A 257 -15.77 14.50 5.89
CA GLU A 257 -15.19 14.23 7.21
C GLU A 257 -14.14 13.16 7.02
N TRP A 258 -12.94 13.39 7.50
CA TRP A 258 -11.76 12.54 7.52
C TRP A 258 -11.99 11.21 8.30
N VAL A 259 -13.14 10.58 8.08
CA VAL A 259 -13.51 9.33 8.73
C VAL A 259 -13.16 8.18 7.79
N LEU A 260 -12.05 7.56 8.07
CA LEU A 260 -11.65 6.24 7.56
C LEU A 260 -12.87 5.31 7.57
N GLY A 261 -13.29 4.79 6.42
CA GLY A 261 -14.31 3.75 6.37
C GLY A 261 -13.86 2.58 7.26
N GLY A 262 -14.75 2.07 8.11
CA GLY A 262 -14.40 1.09 9.14
C GLY A 262 -13.57 -0.08 8.62
N VAL A 263 -13.94 -0.63 7.45
CA VAL A 263 -13.23 -1.74 6.81
C VAL A 263 -11.78 -1.38 6.45
N SER A 264 -11.54 -0.27 5.75
CA SER A 264 -10.17 0.15 5.37
C SER A 264 -9.30 0.38 6.60
N ARG A 265 -9.85 0.96 7.65
CA ARG A 265 -9.15 1.20 8.91
C ARG A 265 -8.76 -0.11 9.60
N THR A 266 -9.71 -1.06 9.73
CA THR A 266 -9.45 -2.37 10.32
C THR A 266 -8.37 -3.12 9.54
N ILE A 267 -8.47 -3.14 8.20
CA ILE A 267 -7.47 -3.79 7.36
C ILE A 267 -6.10 -3.15 7.58
N LEU A 268 -5.96 -1.83 7.48
CA LEU A 268 -4.68 -1.14 7.64
C LEU A 268 -4.08 -1.29 9.04
N SER A 269 -4.90 -1.49 10.07
CA SER A 269 -4.41 -1.70 11.44
C SER A 269 -4.04 -3.15 11.75
N ALA A 270 -4.71 -4.13 11.14
CA ALA A 270 -4.62 -5.55 11.52
C ALA A 270 -4.10 -6.48 10.41
N MET A 271 -3.74 -5.96 9.24
CA MET A 271 -3.27 -6.78 8.13
C MET A 271 -1.96 -7.51 8.45
N THR A 272 -1.88 -8.77 8.03
CA THR A 272 -0.68 -9.63 8.11
C THR A 272 -0.22 -10.11 6.74
N LEU A 273 -0.89 -9.65 5.68
CA LEU A 273 -0.56 -9.92 4.28
C LEU A 273 -0.57 -8.59 3.50
N PRO A 274 0.15 -8.49 2.38
CA PRO A 274 0.09 -7.33 1.50
C PRO A 274 -1.33 -7.05 1.02
N VAL A 275 -1.69 -5.77 0.94
CA VAL A 275 -3.01 -5.32 0.50
C VAL A 275 -2.86 -4.27 -0.60
N LEU A 276 -3.36 -4.58 -1.80
CA LEU A 276 -3.44 -3.62 -2.91
C LEU A 276 -4.75 -2.84 -2.80
N MET A 277 -4.62 -1.54 -2.64
CA MET A 277 -5.73 -0.61 -2.48
C MET A 277 -5.76 0.44 -3.59
N SER A 278 -6.96 0.89 -3.95
CA SER A 278 -7.18 2.07 -4.80
C SER A 278 -8.34 2.91 -4.25
N HIS A 279 -8.19 4.22 -4.39
CA HIS A 279 -9.22 5.21 -4.03
C HIS A 279 -9.92 5.77 -5.28
#